data_e4ada51650cedf6c083d6a0798e165fa
#
_entry.id   e4ada51650cedf6c083d6a0798e165fa
#
_cell.length_a   1.000
_cell.length_b   1.000
_cell.length_c   1.000
_cell.angle_alpha   90.00
_cell.angle_beta   90.00
_cell.angle_gamma   90.00
#
_symmetry.space_group_name_H-M   'P 1'
#
loop_
_entity.id
_entity.type
_entity.pdbx_description
1 polymer ?
#
loop_
_entity_poly.entity_id
_entity_poly.type
_entity_poly.pdbx_seq_one_letter_code
_entity_poly.pdbx_strand_id
1 'polypeptide(L)'
;HMTVQTAVLIETLIKLGATIRWSSCNIFSTQDHAAAAMAASNIPVFAWQGETEEEYEWCLDQTITGPDGWKPNMILDDGGDLTQLIHKKYPELLKNIIGLSEETTTGVLRLYEMEKDGTLGVPAINVNDSVTKSKFDNLYGTRESLVDGIKSCLLYTSDAADEYSR
;
A
#
# COMPACT_ATOMS: atom_id res chain seq x y z
N HIS A 1 -1.82 -1.21 -1.12
CA HIS A 1 -3.02 -2.05 -1.18
C HIS A 1 -3.06 -3.04 -0.02
N MET A 2 -4.26 -3.47 0.37
CA MET A 2 -4.42 -4.61 1.28
C MET A 2 -5.32 -5.66 0.61
N THR A 3 -4.73 -6.40 -0.30
CA THR A 3 -5.41 -7.43 -1.13
C THR A 3 -4.91 -8.82 -0.77
N VAL A 4 -5.50 -9.86 -1.35
CA VAL A 4 -5.02 -11.25 -1.19
C VAL A 4 -3.57 -11.39 -1.64
N GLN A 5 -3.17 -10.74 -2.73
CA GLN A 5 -1.79 -10.76 -3.22
C GLN A 5 -0.84 -10.10 -2.22
N THR A 6 -1.26 -8.98 -1.62
CA THR A 6 -0.51 -8.32 -0.55
C THR A 6 -0.37 -9.22 0.69
N ALA A 7 -1.43 -9.94 1.06
CA ALA A 7 -1.37 -10.91 2.16
C ALA A 7 -0.28 -11.97 1.93
N VAL A 8 -0.19 -12.50 0.71
CA VAL A 8 0.88 -13.46 0.34
C VAL A 8 2.27 -12.82 0.43
N LEU A 9 2.42 -11.57 0.01
CA LEU A 9 3.68 -10.82 0.17
C LEU A 9 4.06 -10.67 1.65
N ILE A 10 3.12 -10.22 2.49
CA ILE A 10 3.32 -10.06 3.93
C ILE A 10 3.76 -11.38 4.58
N GLU A 11 3.05 -12.48 4.31
CA GLU A 11 3.42 -13.80 4.83
C GLU A 11 4.82 -14.24 4.37
N THR A 12 5.15 -13.96 3.11
CA THR A 12 6.46 -14.30 2.54
C THR A 12 7.57 -13.53 3.26
N LEU A 13 7.40 -12.22 3.45
CA LEU A 13 8.37 -11.39 4.16
C LEU A 13 8.54 -11.83 5.62
N ILE A 14 7.45 -12.20 6.30
CA ILE A 14 7.50 -12.73 7.67
C ILE A 14 8.28 -14.05 7.72
N LYS A 15 8.06 -14.97 6.77
CA LYS A 15 8.83 -16.21 6.65
C LYS A 15 10.32 -15.97 6.38
N LEU A 16 10.66 -14.85 5.77
CA LEU A 16 12.05 -14.41 5.59
C LEU A 16 12.63 -13.69 6.81
N GLY A 17 11.87 -13.53 7.88
CA GLY A 17 12.31 -12.95 9.15
C GLY A 17 11.97 -11.47 9.34
N ALA A 18 11.15 -10.88 8.49
CA ALA A 18 10.72 -9.50 8.66
C ALA A 18 9.61 -9.39 9.74
N THR A 19 9.62 -8.28 10.47
CA THR A 19 8.51 -7.84 11.31
C THR A 19 7.73 -6.79 10.56
N ILE A 20 6.46 -7.05 10.27
CA ILE A 20 5.64 -6.25 9.38
C ILE A 20 4.55 -5.51 10.16
N ARG A 21 4.29 -4.26 9.77
CA ARG A 21 3.08 -3.51 10.06
C ARG A 21 2.58 -2.93 8.72
N TRP A 22 1.31 -2.97 8.47
CA TRP A 22 0.76 -2.68 7.15
C TRP A 22 -0.51 -1.83 7.22
N SER A 23 -0.65 -0.88 6.29
CA SER A 23 -1.89 -0.17 5.96
C SER A 23 -2.13 -0.21 4.46
N SER A 24 -3.30 0.20 4.01
CA SER A 24 -3.53 0.41 2.58
C SER A 24 -2.84 1.70 2.11
N CYS A 25 -2.70 1.87 0.81
CA CYS A 25 -2.14 3.08 0.17
C CYS A 25 -3.20 4.14 -0.15
N ASN A 26 -4.47 3.84 0.08
CA ASN A 26 -5.61 4.74 -0.06
C ASN A 26 -6.87 4.10 0.53
N ILE A 27 -7.95 4.87 0.64
CA ILE A 27 -9.24 4.45 1.22
C ILE A 27 -10.02 3.43 0.38
N PHE A 28 -9.58 3.09 -0.84
CA PHE A 28 -10.34 2.25 -1.79
C PHE A 28 -9.75 0.85 -1.95
N SER A 29 -8.47 0.63 -1.63
CA SER A 29 -7.72 -0.55 -2.09
C SER A 29 -7.58 -1.63 -1.02
N THR A 30 -8.63 -1.87 -0.24
CA THR A 30 -8.68 -2.93 0.77
C THR A 30 -9.73 -3.98 0.45
N GLN A 31 -9.33 -5.25 0.56
CA GLN A 31 -10.22 -6.40 0.61
C GLN A 31 -10.32 -6.86 2.07
N ASP A 32 -11.48 -6.64 2.71
CA ASP A 32 -11.67 -6.88 4.14
C ASP A 32 -11.34 -8.31 4.58
N HIS A 33 -11.64 -9.30 3.75
CA HIS A 33 -11.32 -10.70 4.05
C HIS A 33 -9.80 -10.95 4.09
N ALA A 34 -9.01 -10.25 3.27
CA ALA A 34 -7.55 -10.33 3.31
C ALA A 34 -6.99 -9.65 4.56
N ALA A 35 -7.48 -8.45 4.90
CA ALA A 35 -7.12 -7.74 6.12
C ALA A 35 -7.48 -8.55 7.38
N ALA A 36 -8.69 -9.12 7.43
CA ALA A 36 -9.16 -9.96 8.53
C ALA A 36 -8.32 -11.23 8.69
N ALA A 37 -7.91 -11.88 7.59
CA ALA A 37 -7.05 -13.05 7.64
C ALA A 37 -5.67 -12.74 8.24
N MET A 38 -5.08 -11.60 7.90
CA MET A 38 -3.82 -11.15 8.49
C MET A 38 -3.98 -10.84 9.98
N ALA A 39 -5.02 -10.10 10.36
CA ALA A 39 -5.32 -9.81 11.76
C ALA A 39 -5.55 -11.08 12.59
N ALA A 40 -6.28 -12.07 12.06
CA ALA A 40 -6.48 -13.37 12.69
C ALA A 40 -5.17 -14.16 12.90
N SER A 41 -4.16 -13.89 12.08
CA SER A 41 -2.80 -14.42 12.20
C SER A 41 -1.88 -13.60 13.12
N ASN A 42 -2.43 -12.64 13.87
CA ASN A 42 -1.71 -11.69 14.73
C ASN A 42 -0.69 -10.81 13.98
N ILE A 43 -0.94 -10.54 12.71
CA ILE A 43 -0.15 -9.61 11.91
C ILE A 43 -0.81 -8.23 12.00
N PRO A 44 -0.08 -7.18 12.43
CA PRO A 44 -0.65 -5.84 12.57
C PRO A 44 -0.98 -5.23 11.20
N VAL A 45 -2.25 -5.27 10.82
CA VAL A 45 -2.79 -4.66 9.60
C VAL A 45 -3.88 -3.66 10.00
N PHE A 46 -3.74 -2.45 9.49
CA PHE A 46 -4.61 -1.31 9.73
C PHE A 46 -5.21 -0.89 8.40
N ALA A 47 -6.26 -1.56 7.97
CA ALA A 47 -6.94 -1.29 6.72
C ALA A 47 -8.32 -1.96 6.69
N TRP A 48 -9.33 -1.24 6.23
CA TRP A 48 -10.66 -1.78 5.89
C TRP A 48 -11.28 -1.03 4.72
N GLN A 49 -12.25 -1.60 4.08
CA GLN A 49 -12.95 -0.93 3.00
C GLN A 49 -13.95 0.09 3.55
N GLY A 50 -13.95 1.29 2.97
CA GLY A 50 -14.84 2.37 3.40
C GLY A 50 -14.28 3.23 4.52
N GLU A 51 -12.96 3.25 4.71
CA GLU A 51 -12.27 4.22 5.58
C GLU A 51 -12.64 5.65 5.16
N THR A 52 -12.79 6.53 6.15
CA THR A 52 -12.73 7.98 5.93
C THR A 52 -11.27 8.43 5.81
N GLU A 53 -11.05 9.66 5.35
CA GLU A 53 -9.70 10.23 5.27
C GLU A 53 -9.02 10.28 6.65
N GLU A 54 -9.78 10.62 7.70
CA GLU A 54 -9.27 10.67 9.08
C GLU A 54 -8.90 9.26 9.60
N GLU A 55 -9.68 8.25 9.26
CA GLU A 55 -9.40 6.86 9.61
C GLU A 55 -8.16 6.35 8.85
N TYR A 56 -8.01 6.72 7.59
CA TYR A 56 -6.82 6.41 6.79
C TYR A 56 -5.56 7.03 7.39
N GLU A 57 -5.59 8.31 7.77
CA GLU A 57 -4.47 8.96 8.46
C GLU A 57 -4.13 8.24 9.77
N TRP A 58 -5.14 7.83 10.54
CA TRP A 58 -4.94 7.03 11.74
C TRP A 58 -4.27 5.68 11.42
N CYS A 59 -4.67 4.99 10.35
CA CYS A 59 -4.07 3.74 9.91
C CYS A 59 -2.59 3.90 9.57
N LEU A 60 -2.22 4.99 8.87
CA LEU A 60 -0.82 5.32 8.60
C LEU A 60 -0.03 5.53 9.90
N ASP A 61 -0.57 6.29 10.86
CA ASP A 61 0.05 6.49 12.17
C ASP A 61 0.26 5.16 12.91
N GLN A 62 -0.73 4.27 12.92
CA GLN A 62 -0.62 2.96 13.54
C GLN A 62 0.43 2.09 12.85
N THR A 63 0.64 2.26 11.56
CA THR A 63 1.65 1.50 10.81
C THR A 63 3.07 1.89 11.21
N ILE A 64 3.30 3.17 11.52
CA ILE A 64 4.61 3.70 11.91
C ILE A 64 4.89 3.50 13.41
N THR A 65 3.87 3.58 14.25
CA THR A 65 4.00 3.51 15.70
C THR A 65 3.63 2.12 16.19
N GLY A 66 4.53 1.47 16.90
CA GLY A 66 4.31 0.14 17.45
C GLY A 66 4.49 0.07 18.96
N PRO A 67 4.02 -1.00 19.61
CA PRO A 67 4.26 -1.23 21.03
C PRO A 67 5.76 -1.45 21.31
N ASP A 68 6.14 -1.33 22.57
CA ASP A 68 7.48 -1.67 23.08
C ASP A 68 8.64 -0.94 22.37
N GLY A 69 8.37 0.26 21.84
CA GLY A 69 9.38 1.06 21.15
C GLY A 69 9.74 0.56 19.75
N TRP A 70 8.87 -0.24 19.14
CA TRP A 70 9.03 -0.67 17.75
C TRP A 70 9.16 0.54 16.80
N LYS A 71 10.09 0.44 15.86
CA LYS A 71 10.35 1.47 14.85
C LYS A 71 10.63 0.80 13.51
N PRO A 72 10.16 1.37 12.40
CA PRO A 72 10.51 0.88 11.08
C PRO A 72 11.99 1.12 10.77
N ASN A 73 12.60 0.17 10.08
CA ASN A 73 13.94 0.33 9.51
C ASN A 73 13.95 0.25 7.97
N MET A 74 12.84 -0.17 7.38
CA MET A 74 12.59 -0.17 5.94
C MET A 74 11.16 0.27 5.68
N ILE A 75 10.93 0.95 4.57
CA ILE A 75 9.60 1.38 4.12
C ILE A 75 9.36 0.83 2.73
N LEU A 76 8.16 0.29 2.53
CA LEU A 76 7.61 -0.03 1.23
C LEU A 76 6.37 0.85 1.05
N ASP A 77 6.42 1.77 0.11
CA ASP A 77 5.38 2.78 -0.09
C ASP A 77 4.79 2.72 -1.49
N ASP A 78 3.57 3.21 -1.62
CA ASP A 78 2.80 3.25 -2.85
C ASP A 78 1.96 4.55 -2.86
N GLY A 79 2.51 5.58 -3.48
CA GLY A 79 1.94 6.92 -3.55
C GLY A 79 2.63 7.95 -2.66
N GLY A 80 3.49 7.53 -1.72
CA GLY A 80 4.34 8.41 -0.93
C GLY A 80 3.68 9.02 0.30
N ASP A 81 2.48 8.60 0.70
CA ASP A 81 1.79 9.18 1.87
C ASP A 81 2.49 8.79 3.17
N LEU A 82 2.90 7.54 3.33
CA LEU A 82 3.65 7.09 4.49
C LEU A 82 5.01 7.78 4.58
N THR A 83 5.70 7.92 3.44
CA THR A 83 6.97 8.65 3.34
C THR A 83 6.82 10.10 3.78
N GLN A 84 5.79 10.81 3.28
CA GLN A 84 5.53 12.18 3.68
C GLN A 84 5.17 12.31 5.16
N LEU A 85 4.35 11.40 5.68
CA LEU A 85 3.97 11.39 7.09
C LEU A 85 5.19 11.28 7.99
N ILE A 86 6.12 10.36 7.69
CA ILE A 86 7.36 10.20 8.47
C ILE A 86 8.21 11.46 8.43
N HIS A 87 8.41 12.04 7.25
CA HIS A 87 9.23 13.26 7.13
C HIS A 87 8.63 14.47 7.84
N LYS A 88 7.29 14.60 7.85
CA LYS A 88 6.60 15.74 8.46
C LYS A 88 6.36 15.56 9.96
N LYS A 89 5.89 14.38 10.37
CA LYS A 89 5.40 14.15 11.74
C LYS A 89 6.38 13.39 12.63
N TYR A 90 7.22 12.54 12.04
CA TYR A 90 8.14 11.66 12.75
C TYR A 90 9.60 11.75 12.25
N PRO A 91 10.17 12.96 12.07
CA PRO A 91 11.50 13.12 11.47
C PRO A 91 12.60 12.42 12.29
N GLU A 92 12.38 12.20 13.58
CA GLU A 92 13.31 11.45 14.43
C GLU A 92 13.44 9.97 14.05
N LEU A 93 12.46 9.39 13.33
CA LEU A 93 12.51 8.02 12.85
C LEU A 93 13.42 7.86 11.63
N LEU A 94 13.67 8.91 10.86
CA LEU A 94 14.49 8.86 9.64
C LEU A 94 15.86 8.26 9.89
N LYS A 95 16.45 8.52 11.06
CA LYS A 95 17.76 7.96 11.45
C LYS A 95 17.78 6.43 11.61
N ASN A 96 16.62 5.80 11.74
CA ASN A 96 16.51 4.34 11.87
C ASN A 96 16.20 3.69 10.52
N ILE A 97 15.75 4.47 9.53
CA ILE A 97 15.31 3.98 8.23
C ILE A 97 16.53 3.85 7.32
N ILE A 98 16.81 2.63 6.88
CA ILE A 98 17.91 2.30 5.97
C ILE A 98 17.59 2.77 4.56
N GLY A 99 16.33 2.70 4.17
CA GLY A 99 15.84 3.14 2.87
C GLY A 99 14.36 2.85 2.69
N LEU A 100 13.82 3.37 1.60
CA LEU A 100 12.46 3.14 1.18
C LEU A 100 12.41 2.68 -0.29
N SER A 101 11.34 2.00 -0.65
CA SER A 101 11.01 1.68 -2.05
C SER A 101 9.63 2.23 -2.37
N GLU A 102 9.52 2.82 -3.58
CA GLU A 102 8.26 3.40 -4.05
C GLU A 102 7.76 2.67 -5.29
N GLU A 103 6.51 2.27 -5.26
CA GLU A 103 5.88 1.40 -6.25
C GLU A 103 5.29 2.17 -7.43
N THR A 104 4.82 3.42 -7.24
CA THR A 104 3.94 4.08 -8.21
C THR A 104 4.44 5.45 -8.66
N THR A 105 4.02 5.86 -9.86
CA THR A 105 4.43 7.12 -10.51
C THR A 105 4.19 8.34 -9.61
N THR A 106 3.05 8.42 -8.95
CA THR A 106 2.72 9.58 -8.07
C THR A 106 3.71 9.71 -6.92
N GLY A 107 4.05 8.59 -6.26
CA GLY A 107 5.02 8.59 -5.17
C GLY A 107 6.44 8.91 -5.66
N VAL A 108 6.84 8.35 -6.81
CA VAL A 108 8.14 8.65 -7.43
C VAL A 108 8.29 10.14 -7.75
N LEU A 109 7.24 10.79 -8.28
CA LEU A 109 7.26 12.24 -8.52
C LEU A 109 7.45 13.03 -7.22
N ARG A 110 6.75 12.65 -6.15
CA ARG A 110 6.93 13.26 -4.82
C ARG A 110 8.36 13.08 -4.30
N LEU A 111 8.98 11.92 -4.49
CA LEU A 111 10.36 11.68 -4.10
C LEU A 111 11.34 12.58 -4.87
N TYR A 112 11.17 12.76 -6.17
CA TYR A 112 11.98 13.69 -6.96
C TYR A 112 11.82 15.15 -6.52
N GLU A 113 10.62 15.57 -6.15
CA GLU A 113 10.39 16.89 -5.57
C GLU A 113 11.12 17.04 -4.23
N MET A 114 11.00 16.06 -3.34
CA MET A 114 11.69 16.04 -2.04
C MET A 114 13.22 16.02 -2.20
N GLU A 115 13.75 15.29 -3.17
CA GLU A 115 15.18 15.27 -3.49
C GLU A 115 15.65 16.65 -3.98
N LYS A 116 14.93 17.25 -4.92
CA LYS A 116 15.22 18.58 -5.46
C LYS A 116 15.22 19.67 -4.38
N ASP A 117 14.29 19.58 -3.44
CA ASP A 117 14.16 20.53 -2.34
C ASP A 117 15.11 20.23 -1.16
N GLY A 118 15.87 19.13 -1.25
CA GLY A 118 16.78 18.69 -0.20
C GLY A 118 16.09 18.22 1.08
N THR A 119 14.82 17.83 0.98
CA THR A 119 14.00 17.36 2.11
C THR A 119 13.93 15.84 2.23
N LEU A 120 14.36 15.08 1.23
CA LEU A 120 14.43 13.62 1.29
C LEU A 120 15.52 13.17 2.25
N GLY A 121 15.14 12.65 3.40
CA GLY A 121 16.04 12.32 4.49
C GLY A 121 16.62 10.89 4.47
N VAL A 122 16.20 10.05 3.51
CA VAL A 122 16.62 8.63 3.42
C VAL A 122 16.82 8.22 1.96
N PRO A 123 17.67 7.21 1.69
CA PRO A 123 17.77 6.63 0.35
C PRO A 123 16.44 6.08 -0.13
N ALA A 124 16.09 6.37 -1.39
CA ALA A 124 14.85 5.90 -2.02
C ALA A 124 15.14 5.11 -3.30
N ILE A 125 14.40 4.02 -3.50
CA ILE A 125 14.47 3.17 -4.69
C ILE A 125 13.18 3.33 -5.47
N ASN A 126 13.30 3.81 -6.71
CA ASN A 126 12.21 3.86 -7.68
C ASN A 126 11.99 2.47 -8.29
N VAL A 127 11.06 1.71 -7.72
CA VAL A 127 10.66 0.39 -8.23
C VAL A 127 9.72 0.53 -9.42
N ASN A 128 8.92 1.62 -9.47
CA ASN A 128 7.96 1.85 -10.55
C ASN A 128 8.60 1.80 -11.94
N ASP A 129 9.77 2.41 -12.12
CA ASP A 129 10.42 2.53 -13.42
C ASP A 129 11.35 1.35 -13.74
N SER A 130 11.42 0.34 -12.89
CA SER A 130 12.14 -0.88 -13.20
C SER A 130 11.51 -1.58 -14.43
N VAL A 131 12.35 -2.19 -15.27
CA VAL A 131 11.88 -2.89 -16.48
C VAL A 131 10.89 -3.99 -16.14
N THR A 132 11.10 -4.68 -15.03
CA THR A 132 10.24 -5.78 -14.56
C THR A 132 8.94 -5.31 -13.91
N LYS A 133 8.75 -4.02 -13.67
CA LYS A 133 7.51 -3.45 -13.13
C LYS A 133 6.76 -2.65 -14.20
N SER A 134 7.24 -1.50 -14.62
CA SER A 134 6.46 -0.58 -15.45
C SER A 134 6.11 -1.11 -16.83
N LYS A 135 6.97 -1.92 -17.43
CA LYS A 135 6.71 -2.50 -18.76
C LYS A 135 5.74 -3.68 -18.73
N PHE A 136 5.44 -4.21 -17.56
CA PHE A 136 4.45 -5.28 -17.39
C PHE A 136 3.20 -4.75 -16.68
N ASP A 137 3.32 -4.25 -15.47
CA ASP A 137 2.18 -3.78 -14.68
C ASP A 137 1.54 -2.52 -15.26
N ASN A 138 2.28 -1.42 -15.36
CA ASN A 138 1.71 -0.14 -15.81
C ASN A 138 1.23 -0.21 -17.28
N LEU A 139 1.94 -0.96 -18.12
CA LEU A 139 1.64 -1.01 -19.55
C LEU A 139 0.57 -2.05 -19.92
N TYR A 140 0.65 -3.24 -19.37
CA TYR A 140 -0.25 -4.36 -19.71
C TYR A 140 -1.23 -4.66 -18.57
N GLY A 141 -0.77 -4.79 -17.34
CA GLY A 141 -1.59 -5.18 -16.20
C GLY A 141 -2.75 -4.22 -15.96
N THR A 142 -2.52 -2.92 -15.96
CA THR A 142 -3.56 -1.91 -15.78
C THR A 142 -4.59 -1.91 -16.90
N ARG A 143 -4.19 -2.15 -18.14
CA ARG A 143 -5.11 -2.22 -19.29
C ARG A 143 -6.08 -3.40 -19.15
N GLU A 144 -5.56 -4.56 -18.79
CA GLU A 144 -6.35 -5.78 -18.63
C GLU A 144 -7.27 -5.70 -17.42
N SER A 145 -6.74 -5.29 -16.27
CA SER A 145 -7.50 -5.20 -15.03
C SER A 145 -8.63 -4.17 -15.09
N LEU A 146 -8.46 -3.06 -15.81
CA LEU A 146 -9.52 -2.08 -16.03
C LEU A 146 -10.71 -2.69 -16.80
N VAL A 147 -10.40 -3.38 -17.90
CA VAL A 147 -11.44 -4.02 -18.74
C VAL A 147 -12.14 -5.14 -17.96
N ASP A 148 -11.39 -5.94 -17.22
CA ASP A 148 -11.95 -7.02 -16.41
C ASP A 148 -12.81 -6.47 -15.25
N GLY A 149 -12.41 -5.38 -14.62
CA GLY A 149 -13.20 -4.70 -13.62
C GLY A 149 -14.53 -4.18 -14.17
N ILE A 150 -14.52 -3.55 -15.35
CA ILE A 150 -15.73 -3.09 -16.03
C ILE A 150 -16.64 -4.27 -16.38
N LYS A 151 -16.09 -5.34 -16.96
CA LYS A 151 -16.87 -6.55 -17.30
C LYS A 151 -17.48 -7.19 -16.06
N SER A 152 -16.73 -7.34 -14.99
CA SER A 152 -17.24 -7.93 -13.74
C SER A 152 -18.40 -7.12 -13.17
N CYS A 153 -18.30 -5.80 -13.20
CA CYS A 153 -19.38 -4.91 -12.76
C CYS A 153 -20.64 -5.05 -13.61
N LEU A 154 -20.50 -5.08 -14.95
CA LEU A 154 -21.63 -5.16 -15.89
C LEU A 154 -22.28 -6.54 -15.89
N LEU A 155 -21.50 -7.62 -15.80
CA LEU A 155 -22.04 -8.97 -15.74
C LEU A 155 -22.82 -9.21 -14.46
N TYR A 156 -22.30 -8.76 -13.32
CA TYR A 156 -23.03 -8.89 -12.05
C TYR A 156 -24.38 -8.15 -12.07
N THR A 157 -24.43 -6.96 -12.65
CA THR A 157 -25.68 -6.19 -12.77
C THR A 157 -26.65 -6.79 -13.77
N SER A 158 -26.19 -7.43 -14.85
CA SER A 158 -27.06 -8.10 -15.82
C SER A 158 -27.69 -9.37 -15.26
N ASP A 159 -26.93 -10.18 -14.53
CA ASP A 159 -27.45 -11.39 -13.90
C ASP A 159 -28.50 -11.08 -12.83
N ALA A 160 -28.30 -10.01 -12.05
CA ALA A 160 -29.30 -9.54 -11.08
C ALA A 160 -30.58 -9.06 -11.75
N ALA A 161 -30.50 -8.44 -12.93
CA ALA A 161 -31.67 -8.01 -13.69
C ALA A 161 -32.47 -9.20 -14.24
N ASP A 162 -31.83 -10.30 -14.62
CA ASP A 162 -32.49 -11.52 -15.10
C ASP A 162 -33.18 -12.32 -13.99
N GLU A 163 -32.69 -12.27 -12.76
CA GLU A 163 -33.33 -12.91 -11.60
C GLU A 163 -34.66 -12.21 -11.21
N TYR A 164 -34.78 -10.89 -11.42
CA TYR A 164 -36.01 -10.15 -11.13
C TYR A 164 -37.07 -10.19 -12.27
N SER A 165 -36.69 -10.74 -13.42
CA SER A 165 -37.62 -10.86 -14.59
C SER A 165 -38.27 -12.24 -14.73
N ARG A 166 -38.10 -13.13 -13.78
CA ARG A 166 -38.75 -14.45 -13.68
C ARG A 166 -39.66 -14.51 -12.45
#